data_f82b64df9a6c664b7fffebb23bac1512
#
_entry.id   f82b64df9a6c664b7fffebb23bac1512
#
_cell.length_a   1.000
_cell.length_b   1.000
_cell.length_c   1.000
_cell.angle_alpha   90.00
_cell.angle_beta   90.00
_cell.angle_gamma   90.00
#
_symmetry.space_group_name_H-M   'P 1'
#
loop_
_entity.id
_entity.type
_entity.pdbx_description
1 polymer ?
#
loop_
_entity_poly.entity_id
_entity_poly.type
_entity_poly.pdbx_seq_one_letter_code
_entity_poly.pdbx_strand_id
1 'polypeptide(L)'
;MQFYCCFCCGKGSNGRKKVKTEPSWRIFTLKELHAATNSFNYDNKLGEGRFGSVYWGQLSSGSQIAVKRLKAWSSGEETDFAVEVEILARIRHKNLLSLRGYCAEGQERLFVYEYMPNLSLVSHLHGLHSSESLLDWTRRMKIAVSCAQAIAYLHHHATPRIVHGDVRASNVLLDSEFEARVTDFGYGKLMPDEDGATKTTKGGNNIGYLSPECIESGRGTYMGDVYSFGVVLLELVTGKRPIERLNQTRGITEWVLPLVYEKKYGDIVDPRLNGKYVEEELKKVVLVALMCAQSEPEKRPTMSEVVEMLMNESKEKMTYLEGTPLFNRNNGGEAIDEISEEKEHQKQEQE
;
A
#
# COMPACT_ATOMS: atom_id res chain seq x y z
N MET A 1 -21.89 26.41 5.20
CA MET A 1 -20.92 26.70 6.27
C MET A 1 -19.66 27.24 5.62
N GLN A 2 -19.34 28.50 5.82
CA GLN A 2 -18.14 29.15 5.27
C GLN A 2 -16.98 28.85 6.22
N PHE A 3 -15.95 28.17 5.74
CA PHE A 3 -14.71 27.97 6.50
C PHE A 3 -13.80 29.18 6.29
N TYR A 4 -13.59 29.96 7.33
CA TYR A 4 -12.61 31.04 7.39
C TYR A 4 -11.28 30.44 7.87
N CYS A 5 -10.26 30.45 7.00
CA CYS A 5 -8.88 30.22 7.40
C CYS A 5 -8.26 31.53 7.90
N CYS A 6 -7.94 31.66 9.18
CA CYS A 6 -7.18 32.77 9.74
C CYS A 6 -5.74 32.75 9.23
N PHE A 7 -5.35 33.71 8.41
CA PHE A 7 -3.98 34.06 8.12
C PHE A 7 -3.53 35.22 9.01
N CYS A 8 -2.60 34.99 9.91
CA CYS A 8 -1.91 36.07 10.63
C CYS A 8 -0.88 36.74 9.73
N CYS A 9 -1.10 38.02 9.40
CA CYS A 9 -0.13 38.89 8.75
C CYS A 9 0.90 39.41 9.75
N GLY A 10 2.18 39.02 9.58
CA GLY A 10 3.33 39.68 10.18
C GLY A 10 4.08 40.50 9.12
N LYS A 11 4.10 41.82 9.26
CA LYS A 11 4.91 42.74 8.44
C LYS A 11 6.35 42.76 8.94
N GLY A 12 7.31 42.43 8.09
CA GLY A 12 8.74 42.64 8.29
C GLY A 12 9.45 42.79 6.95
N SER A 13 9.88 43.99 6.62
CA SER A 13 10.58 44.36 5.40
C SER A 13 12.03 43.89 5.43
N ASN A 14 12.45 43.06 4.44
CA ASN A 14 13.80 43.14 3.84
C ASN A 14 13.81 42.35 2.52
N GLY A 15 14.28 43.02 1.46
CA GLY A 15 14.22 42.57 0.08
C GLY A 15 15.11 41.39 -0.24
N ARG A 16 14.57 40.17 -0.09
CA ARG A 16 14.99 38.94 -0.80
C ARG A 16 13.85 38.53 -1.70
N LYS A 17 14.12 38.40 -3.00
CA LYS A 17 13.15 37.81 -3.96
C LYS A 17 12.63 36.48 -3.37
N LYS A 18 11.43 36.53 -2.77
CA LYS A 18 10.72 35.31 -2.37
C LYS A 18 10.43 34.54 -3.64
N VAL A 19 11.10 33.40 -3.85
CA VAL A 19 10.57 32.34 -4.69
C VAL A 19 9.18 32.07 -4.15
N LYS A 20 8.14 32.40 -4.93
CA LYS A 20 6.76 32.01 -4.60
C LYS A 20 6.72 30.50 -4.65
N THR A 21 6.93 29.83 -3.53
CA THR A 21 6.52 28.44 -3.38
C THR A 21 5.02 28.41 -3.54
N GLU A 22 4.54 27.87 -4.66
CA GLU A 22 3.10 27.61 -4.82
C GLU A 22 2.63 26.79 -3.62
N PRO A 23 1.41 27.04 -3.10
CA PRO A 23 0.87 26.26 -2.01
C PRO A 23 0.93 24.78 -2.37
N SER A 24 1.34 23.93 -1.44
CA SER A 24 1.57 22.49 -1.66
C SER A 24 0.30 21.77 -2.17
N TRP A 25 -0.88 22.37 -2.05
CA TRP A 25 -2.16 21.90 -2.59
C TRP A 25 -3.12 23.09 -2.80
N ARG A 26 -4.12 22.94 -3.70
CA ARG A 26 -5.12 23.98 -4.00
C ARG A 26 -6.47 23.37 -4.39
N ILE A 27 -7.51 24.22 -4.40
CA ILE A 27 -8.81 23.88 -4.95
C ILE A 27 -8.75 24.11 -6.47
N PHE A 28 -9.15 23.10 -7.23
CA PHE A 28 -9.27 23.15 -8.68
C PHE A 28 -10.71 23.41 -9.07
N THR A 29 -10.92 24.11 -10.19
CA THR A 29 -12.25 24.23 -10.79
C THR A 29 -12.55 23.02 -11.68
N LEU A 30 -13.82 22.64 -11.76
CA LEU A 30 -14.25 21.56 -12.66
C LEU A 30 -13.90 21.87 -14.12
N LYS A 31 -14.05 23.14 -14.53
CA LYS A 31 -13.67 23.60 -15.87
C LYS A 31 -12.19 23.37 -16.18
N GLU A 32 -11.32 23.64 -15.21
CA GLU A 32 -9.87 23.41 -15.35
C GLU A 32 -9.55 21.93 -15.50
N LEU A 33 -10.19 21.06 -14.69
CA LEU A 33 -9.99 19.63 -14.76
C LEU A 33 -10.57 19.00 -16.04
N HIS A 34 -11.71 19.50 -16.52
CA HIS A 34 -12.23 19.13 -17.84
C HIS A 34 -11.23 19.47 -18.95
N ALA A 35 -10.69 20.68 -18.95
CA ALA A 35 -9.68 21.09 -19.94
C ALA A 35 -8.42 20.20 -19.85
N ALA A 36 -7.92 19.95 -18.63
CA ALA A 36 -6.72 19.17 -18.40
C ALA A 36 -6.85 17.71 -18.83
N THR A 37 -8.02 17.08 -18.65
CA THR A 37 -8.27 15.66 -18.91
C THR A 37 -8.97 15.40 -20.26
N ASN A 38 -9.13 16.42 -21.09
CA ASN A 38 -9.95 16.37 -22.30
C ASN A 38 -11.38 15.85 -21.99
N SER A 39 -12.05 16.50 -21.04
CA SER A 39 -13.39 16.15 -20.56
C SER A 39 -13.51 14.69 -20.07
N PHE A 40 -12.48 14.21 -19.36
CA PHE A 40 -12.37 12.81 -18.88
C PHE A 40 -12.50 11.80 -20.01
N ASN A 41 -11.86 12.08 -21.16
CA ASN A 41 -11.85 11.18 -22.30
C ASN A 41 -11.33 9.80 -21.89
N TYR A 42 -11.93 8.77 -22.45
CA TYR A 42 -11.57 7.35 -22.20
C TYR A 42 -10.09 7.08 -22.52
N ASP A 43 -9.53 7.70 -23.56
CA ASP A 43 -8.13 7.54 -23.95
C ASP A 43 -7.13 8.02 -22.88
N ASN A 44 -7.57 8.92 -21.99
CA ASN A 44 -6.81 9.41 -20.85
C ASN A 44 -7.06 8.61 -19.57
N LYS A 45 -7.86 7.55 -19.62
CA LYS A 45 -8.19 6.74 -18.45
C LYS A 45 -7.02 5.86 -18.04
N LEU A 46 -6.45 6.12 -16.87
CA LEU A 46 -5.36 5.35 -16.28
C LEU A 46 -5.84 4.08 -15.59
N GLY A 47 -7.07 4.11 -15.05
CA GLY A 47 -7.64 2.97 -14.35
C GLY A 47 -9.05 3.24 -13.82
N GLU A 48 -9.69 2.17 -13.40
CA GLU A 48 -10.98 2.21 -12.72
C GLU A 48 -10.98 1.29 -11.52
N GLY A 49 -11.55 1.75 -10.44
CA GLY A 49 -11.72 0.99 -9.21
C GLY A 49 -13.14 1.10 -8.66
N ARG A 50 -13.32 0.53 -7.47
CA ARG A 50 -14.61 0.56 -6.75
C ARG A 50 -15.10 1.99 -6.51
N PHE A 51 -14.19 2.91 -6.17
CA PHE A 51 -14.52 4.28 -5.75
C PHE A 51 -14.61 5.26 -6.91
N GLY A 52 -14.09 4.93 -8.09
CA GLY A 52 -14.08 5.86 -9.21
C GLY A 52 -13.11 5.48 -10.30
N SER A 53 -12.94 6.42 -11.23
CA SER A 53 -12.01 6.31 -12.36
C SER A 53 -10.89 7.33 -12.22
N VAL A 54 -9.68 6.96 -12.61
CA VAL A 54 -8.51 7.83 -12.61
C VAL A 54 -8.16 8.20 -14.05
N TYR A 55 -7.91 9.48 -14.29
CA TYR A 55 -7.59 10.02 -15.60
C TYR A 55 -6.25 10.75 -15.57
N TRP A 56 -5.45 10.56 -16.59
CA TRP A 56 -4.31 11.42 -16.88
C TRP A 56 -4.80 12.80 -17.34
N GLY A 57 -4.06 13.84 -16.97
CA GLY A 57 -4.32 15.18 -17.43
C GLY A 57 -3.08 16.04 -17.47
N GLN A 58 -3.13 17.11 -18.25
CA GLN A 58 -2.08 18.13 -18.33
C GLN A 58 -2.66 19.50 -18.07
N LEU A 59 -2.17 20.17 -17.03
CA LEU A 59 -2.55 21.54 -16.69
C LEU A 59 -1.98 22.52 -17.73
N SER A 60 -2.55 23.72 -17.80
CA SER A 60 -2.08 24.82 -18.66
C SER A 60 -0.63 25.22 -18.38
N SER A 61 -0.12 24.93 -17.18
CA SER A 61 1.29 25.10 -16.80
C SER A 61 2.24 24.06 -17.45
N GLY A 62 1.71 23.02 -18.13
CA GLY A 62 2.44 21.87 -18.62
C GLY A 62 2.62 20.74 -17.59
N SER A 63 2.24 20.95 -16.32
CA SER A 63 2.34 19.94 -15.27
C SER A 63 1.39 18.77 -15.53
N GLN A 64 1.89 17.54 -15.47
CA GLN A 64 1.09 16.32 -15.56
C GLN A 64 0.45 16.00 -14.21
N ILE A 65 -0.80 15.55 -14.25
CA ILE A 65 -1.61 15.20 -13.08
C ILE A 65 -2.35 13.89 -13.31
N ALA A 66 -2.74 13.25 -12.20
CA ALA A 66 -3.72 12.17 -12.19
C ALA A 66 -4.97 12.65 -11.45
N VAL A 67 -6.13 12.55 -12.09
CA VAL A 67 -7.40 13.01 -11.53
C VAL A 67 -8.27 11.79 -11.21
N LYS A 68 -8.49 11.51 -9.92
CA LYS A 68 -9.42 10.48 -9.44
C LYS A 68 -10.81 11.10 -9.34
N ARG A 69 -11.70 10.71 -10.26
CA ARG A 69 -13.10 11.11 -10.27
C ARG A 69 -13.90 10.04 -9.54
N LEU A 70 -14.51 10.42 -8.43
CA LEU A 70 -15.28 9.49 -7.61
C LEU A 70 -16.62 9.16 -8.30
N LYS A 71 -17.16 7.96 -8.07
CA LYS A 71 -18.49 7.58 -8.52
C LYS A 71 -19.53 8.40 -7.78
N ALA A 72 -20.71 8.61 -8.38
CA ALA A 72 -21.78 9.37 -7.76
C ALA A 72 -22.17 8.82 -6.38
N TRP A 73 -22.43 9.70 -5.44
CA TRP A 73 -22.55 9.46 -4.01
C TRP A 73 -23.96 9.13 -3.57
N SER A 74 -24.09 8.24 -2.61
CA SER A 74 -25.28 8.15 -1.77
C SER A 74 -25.17 9.12 -0.59
N SER A 75 -26.30 9.56 -0.06
CA SER A 75 -26.37 10.47 1.10
C SER A 75 -25.68 9.82 2.32
N GLY A 76 -24.51 10.31 2.70
CA GLY A 76 -23.68 9.80 3.79
C GLY A 76 -22.18 9.76 3.46
N GLU A 77 -21.83 9.74 2.19
CA GLU A 77 -20.44 9.66 1.73
C GLU A 77 -19.74 11.04 1.60
N GLU A 78 -20.47 12.15 1.76
CA GLU A 78 -19.87 13.51 1.77
C GLU A 78 -18.90 13.70 2.92
N THR A 79 -19.17 13.07 4.06
CA THR A 79 -18.26 13.06 5.21
C THR A 79 -16.97 12.31 4.89
N ASP A 80 -17.05 11.23 4.12
CA ASP A 80 -15.89 10.42 3.77
C ASP A 80 -14.93 11.19 2.85
N PHE A 81 -15.44 11.96 1.88
CA PHE A 81 -14.61 12.83 1.04
C PHE A 81 -13.89 13.91 1.85
N ALA A 82 -14.59 14.58 2.77
CA ALA A 82 -14.00 15.61 3.60
C ALA A 82 -12.90 15.04 4.52
N VAL A 83 -13.13 13.86 5.09
CA VAL A 83 -12.13 13.14 5.90
C VAL A 83 -10.92 12.75 5.06
N GLU A 84 -11.13 12.23 3.84
CA GLU A 84 -10.01 11.87 2.95
C GLU A 84 -9.20 13.11 2.56
N VAL A 85 -9.84 14.24 2.24
CA VAL A 85 -9.16 15.52 1.99
C VAL A 85 -8.35 15.93 3.21
N GLU A 86 -8.91 15.85 4.42
CA GLU A 86 -8.23 16.23 5.66
C GLU A 86 -6.99 15.37 5.91
N ILE A 87 -7.10 14.05 5.74
CA ILE A 87 -5.99 13.11 5.88
C ILE A 87 -4.89 13.46 4.87
N LEU A 88 -5.23 13.51 3.58
CA LEU A 88 -4.28 13.75 2.50
C LEU A 88 -3.62 15.14 2.59
N ALA A 89 -4.33 16.15 3.10
CA ALA A 89 -3.78 17.48 3.30
C ALA A 89 -2.72 17.56 4.41
N ARG A 90 -2.77 16.66 5.39
CA ARG A 90 -1.83 16.60 6.54
C ARG A 90 -0.62 15.72 6.28
N ILE A 91 -0.74 14.70 5.44
CA ILE A 91 0.32 13.75 5.15
C ILE A 91 1.42 14.39 4.30
N ARG A 92 2.67 14.25 4.74
CA ARG A 92 3.87 14.69 4.00
C ARG A 92 4.99 13.70 4.22
N HIS A 93 5.17 12.81 3.25
CA HIS A 93 6.28 11.87 3.25
C HIS A 93 6.74 11.58 1.81
N LYS A 94 8.04 11.40 1.60
CA LYS A 94 8.62 11.18 0.25
C LYS A 94 8.07 9.95 -0.46
N ASN A 95 7.66 8.92 0.28
CA ASN A 95 7.13 7.66 -0.27
C ASN A 95 5.60 7.55 -0.18
N LEU A 96 4.90 8.66 0.06
CA LEU A 96 3.44 8.76 -0.05
C LEU A 96 3.08 9.63 -1.25
N LEU A 97 2.02 9.24 -1.96
CA LEU A 97 1.53 10.03 -3.09
C LEU A 97 0.99 11.38 -2.60
N SER A 98 1.52 12.46 -3.16
CA SER A 98 1.15 13.81 -2.75
C SER A 98 -0.16 14.26 -3.39
N LEU A 99 -1.10 14.72 -2.57
CA LEU A 99 -2.28 15.44 -3.03
C LEU A 99 -1.87 16.82 -3.55
N ARG A 100 -2.19 17.12 -4.81
CA ARG A 100 -2.06 18.45 -5.45
C ARG A 100 -3.25 19.33 -5.17
N GLY A 101 -4.41 18.74 -4.88
CA GLY A 101 -5.63 19.42 -4.55
C GLY A 101 -6.89 18.62 -4.84
N TYR A 102 -8.03 19.27 -4.79
CA TYR A 102 -9.31 18.64 -5.05
C TYR A 102 -10.28 19.60 -5.76
N CYS A 103 -11.37 19.04 -6.30
CA CYS A 103 -12.53 19.78 -6.78
C CYS A 103 -13.80 19.22 -6.14
N ALA A 104 -14.69 20.11 -5.67
CA ALA A 104 -15.98 19.80 -5.10
C ALA A 104 -17.02 20.78 -5.65
N GLU A 105 -17.38 20.62 -6.93
CA GLU A 105 -18.37 21.46 -7.61
C GLU A 105 -19.59 20.63 -8.00
N GLY A 106 -20.80 21.10 -7.69
CA GLY A 106 -22.03 20.36 -7.92
C GLY A 106 -21.97 18.96 -7.32
N GLN A 107 -22.23 17.95 -8.13
CA GLN A 107 -22.16 16.54 -7.74
C GLN A 107 -20.76 15.93 -7.93
N GLU A 108 -19.80 16.68 -8.47
CA GLU A 108 -18.47 16.15 -8.75
C GLU A 108 -17.56 16.22 -7.52
N ARG A 109 -16.85 15.12 -7.26
CA ARG A 109 -15.83 15.00 -6.22
C ARG A 109 -14.58 14.40 -6.85
N LEU A 110 -13.53 15.20 -6.91
CA LEU A 110 -12.31 14.89 -7.65
C LEU A 110 -11.10 15.13 -6.76
N PHE A 111 -10.19 14.15 -6.73
CA PHE A 111 -8.86 14.33 -6.17
C PHE A 111 -7.84 14.52 -7.29
N VAL A 112 -6.92 15.45 -7.10
CA VAL A 112 -5.85 15.73 -8.04
C VAL A 112 -4.52 15.36 -7.41
N TYR A 113 -3.84 14.38 -8.01
CA TYR A 113 -2.55 13.87 -7.56
C TYR A 113 -1.45 14.20 -8.55
N GLU A 114 -0.21 14.05 -8.11
CA GLU A 114 0.93 13.96 -8.99
C GLU A 114 0.82 12.73 -9.90
N TYR A 115 1.17 12.88 -11.18
CA TYR A 115 1.16 11.76 -12.12
C TYR A 115 2.37 10.85 -11.91
N MET A 116 2.13 9.55 -11.85
CA MET A 116 3.15 8.51 -11.70
C MET A 116 3.36 7.78 -13.03
N PRO A 117 4.45 8.07 -13.77
CA PRO A 117 4.62 7.59 -15.14
C PRO A 117 4.84 6.08 -15.25
N ASN A 118 5.39 5.45 -14.20
CA ASN A 118 5.62 4.01 -14.17
C ASN A 118 4.46 3.21 -13.55
N LEU A 119 3.25 3.82 -13.45
CA LEU A 119 2.02 3.14 -13.04
C LEU A 119 2.15 2.50 -11.64
N SER A 120 1.46 1.36 -11.44
CA SER A 120 1.46 0.64 -10.16
C SER A 120 2.37 -0.59 -10.20
N LEU A 121 2.80 -1.04 -9.02
CA LEU A 121 3.60 -2.24 -8.84
C LEU A 121 2.91 -3.48 -9.46
N VAL A 122 1.58 -3.59 -9.34
CA VAL A 122 0.83 -4.70 -9.95
C VAL A 122 0.95 -4.73 -11.47
N SER A 123 1.09 -3.57 -12.12
CA SER A 123 1.27 -3.48 -13.58
C SER A 123 2.58 -4.12 -14.04
N HIS A 124 3.64 -4.02 -13.22
CA HIS A 124 4.96 -4.61 -13.49
C HIS A 124 5.08 -6.07 -13.05
N LEU A 125 4.38 -6.47 -11.98
CA LEU A 125 4.44 -7.85 -11.52
C LEU A 125 3.52 -8.78 -12.33
N HIS A 126 2.32 -8.32 -12.67
CA HIS A 126 1.24 -9.14 -13.20
C HIS A 126 0.50 -8.57 -14.42
N GLY A 127 0.83 -7.34 -14.83
CA GLY A 127 0.19 -6.65 -15.95
C GLY A 127 0.96 -6.78 -17.26
N LEU A 128 0.56 -5.96 -18.23
CA LEU A 128 1.16 -5.93 -19.58
C LEU A 128 2.65 -5.60 -19.56
N HIS A 129 3.10 -4.79 -18.59
CA HIS A 129 4.50 -4.40 -18.45
C HIS A 129 5.38 -5.45 -17.77
N SER A 130 4.82 -6.57 -17.33
CA SER A 130 5.58 -7.62 -16.63
C SER A 130 6.64 -8.31 -17.50
N SER A 131 6.48 -8.29 -18.81
CA SER A 131 7.45 -8.84 -19.79
C SER A 131 8.36 -7.77 -20.42
N GLU A 132 7.88 -6.53 -20.54
CA GLU A 132 8.57 -5.46 -21.25
C GLU A 132 9.54 -4.68 -20.35
N SER A 133 9.18 -4.50 -19.10
CA SER A 133 9.94 -3.73 -18.11
C SER A 133 10.00 -4.48 -16.77
N LEU A 134 10.82 -5.54 -16.76
CA LEU A 134 11.04 -6.33 -15.54
C LEU A 134 11.69 -5.45 -14.47
N LEU A 135 11.06 -5.42 -13.28
CA LEU A 135 11.69 -4.85 -12.10
C LEU A 135 12.86 -5.77 -11.69
N ASP A 136 14.08 -5.27 -11.82
CA ASP A 136 15.27 -5.95 -11.33
C ASP A 136 15.29 -6.04 -9.80
N TRP A 137 16.23 -6.82 -9.26
CA TRP A 137 16.32 -7.05 -7.81
C TRP A 137 16.51 -5.75 -7.02
N THR A 138 17.37 -4.88 -7.48
CA THR A 138 17.68 -3.60 -6.82
C THR A 138 16.45 -2.71 -6.71
N ARG A 139 15.67 -2.60 -7.79
CA ARG A 139 14.40 -1.86 -7.77
C ARG A 139 13.38 -2.48 -6.83
N ARG A 140 13.26 -3.81 -6.81
CA ARG A 140 12.35 -4.51 -5.88
C ARG A 140 12.69 -4.22 -4.42
N MET A 141 13.98 -4.27 -4.04
CA MET A 141 14.41 -3.96 -2.68
C MET A 141 14.19 -2.49 -2.33
N LYS A 142 14.45 -1.58 -3.25
CA LYS A 142 14.17 -0.15 -3.10
C LYS A 142 12.68 0.11 -2.88
N ILE A 143 11.80 -0.54 -3.65
CA ILE A 143 10.35 -0.47 -3.49
C ILE A 143 9.94 -1.01 -2.11
N ALA A 144 10.46 -2.16 -1.70
CA ALA A 144 10.17 -2.76 -0.40
C ALA A 144 10.47 -1.81 0.76
N VAL A 145 11.68 -1.24 0.79
CA VAL A 145 12.10 -0.29 1.84
C VAL A 145 11.25 1.00 1.80
N SER A 146 11.00 1.53 0.60
CA SER A 146 10.20 2.75 0.43
C SER A 146 8.76 2.58 0.93
N CYS A 147 8.12 1.44 0.64
CA CYS A 147 6.79 1.12 1.14
C CYS A 147 6.78 0.96 2.67
N ALA A 148 7.77 0.25 3.23
CA ALA A 148 7.88 0.10 4.67
C ALA A 148 8.01 1.46 5.38
N GLN A 149 8.86 2.36 4.85
CA GLN A 149 9.01 3.72 5.38
C GLN A 149 7.72 4.54 5.30
N ALA A 150 6.95 4.40 4.21
CA ALA A 150 5.67 5.08 4.05
C ALA A 150 4.66 4.63 5.11
N ILE A 151 4.51 3.32 5.30
CA ILE A 151 3.56 2.76 6.27
C ILE A 151 4.02 3.05 7.71
N ALA A 152 5.32 2.94 8.00
CA ALA A 152 5.87 3.32 9.29
C ALA A 152 5.61 4.79 9.64
N TYR A 153 5.70 5.70 8.65
CA TYR A 153 5.35 7.10 8.83
C TYR A 153 3.87 7.27 9.23
N LEU A 154 2.95 6.57 8.55
CA LEU A 154 1.52 6.63 8.88
C LEU A 154 1.24 6.14 10.30
N HIS A 155 1.89 5.04 10.72
CA HIS A 155 1.65 4.39 12.00
C HIS A 155 2.27 5.12 13.19
N HIS A 156 3.45 5.77 13.01
CA HIS A 156 4.25 6.26 14.13
C HIS A 156 4.50 7.77 14.11
N HIS A 157 4.48 8.42 12.94
CA HIS A 157 4.90 9.82 12.77
C HIS A 157 3.79 10.75 12.30
N ALA A 158 2.73 10.24 11.69
CA ALA A 158 1.55 11.04 11.34
C ALA A 158 0.81 11.49 12.60
N THR A 159 0.20 12.68 12.58
CA THR A 159 -0.58 13.22 13.69
C THR A 159 -1.95 13.69 13.18
N PRO A 160 -3.04 13.03 13.62
CA PRO A 160 -3.09 11.77 14.35
C PRO A 160 -2.55 10.59 13.52
N ARG A 161 -2.23 9.47 14.18
CA ARG A 161 -1.76 8.24 13.52
C ARG A 161 -2.84 7.66 12.62
N ILE A 162 -2.42 7.02 11.54
CA ILE A 162 -3.31 6.58 10.46
C ILE A 162 -3.10 5.09 10.18
N VAL A 163 -4.20 4.34 10.14
CA VAL A 163 -4.26 3.01 9.54
C VAL A 163 -4.54 3.16 8.05
N HIS A 164 -3.71 2.57 7.19
CA HIS A 164 -3.92 2.62 5.74
C HIS A 164 -5.17 1.82 5.33
N GLY A 165 -5.29 0.59 5.78
CA GLY A 165 -6.45 -0.28 5.61
C GLY A 165 -6.60 -0.94 4.23
N ASP A 166 -5.74 -0.61 3.25
CA ASP A 166 -5.75 -1.22 1.90
C ASP A 166 -4.32 -1.30 1.30
N VAL A 167 -3.37 -1.84 2.07
CA VAL A 167 -1.99 -2.04 1.61
C VAL A 167 -1.95 -3.20 0.62
N ARG A 168 -1.58 -2.92 -0.65
CA ARG A 168 -1.51 -3.92 -1.74
C ARG A 168 -0.73 -3.38 -2.95
N ALA A 169 -0.26 -4.27 -3.82
CA ALA A 169 0.58 -3.90 -4.97
C ALA A 169 -0.07 -2.90 -5.95
N SER A 170 -1.40 -2.87 -6.07
CA SER A 170 -2.08 -1.87 -6.91
C SER A 170 -2.07 -0.46 -6.34
N ASN A 171 -1.87 -0.33 -5.01
CA ASN A 171 -1.81 0.94 -4.29
C ASN A 171 -0.37 1.39 -4.02
N VAL A 172 0.61 0.75 -4.64
CA VAL A 172 2.01 1.17 -4.71
C VAL A 172 2.27 1.66 -6.12
N LEU A 173 2.38 2.98 -6.30
CA LEU A 173 2.70 3.62 -7.57
C LEU A 173 4.20 3.86 -7.68
N LEU A 174 4.71 3.95 -8.90
CA LEU A 174 6.12 4.13 -9.20
C LEU A 174 6.34 5.44 -9.96
N ASP A 175 7.19 6.30 -9.44
CA ASP A 175 7.56 7.54 -10.10
C ASP A 175 8.58 7.30 -11.25
N SER A 176 9.06 8.38 -11.88
CA SER A 176 10.01 8.30 -13.01
C SER A 176 11.33 7.58 -12.69
N GLU A 177 11.70 7.51 -11.43
CA GLU A 177 12.92 6.85 -10.94
C GLU A 177 12.66 5.47 -10.33
N PHE A 178 11.42 4.95 -10.48
CA PHE A 178 10.94 3.73 -9.85
C PHE A 178 10.97 3.77 -8.31
N GLU A 179 10.87 4.98 -7.72
CA GLU A 179 10.62 5.13 -6.30
C GLU A 179 9.15 4.85 -6.00
N ALA A 180 8.91 4.10 -4.93
CA ALA A 180 7.54 3.78 -4.53
C ALA A 180 6.83 4.96 -3.86
N ARG A 181 5.57 5.17 -4.24
CA ARG A 181 4.62 6.13 -3.67
C ARG A 181 3.36 5.36 -3.26
N VAL A 182 3.18 5.15 -1.98
CA VAL A 182 1.97 4.50 -1.45
C VAL A 182 0.79 5.46 -1.57
N THR A 183 -0.36 4.95 -2.03
CA THR A 183 -1.57 5.74 -2.33
C THR A 183 -2.83 5.01 -1.88
N ASP A 184 -3.97 5.65 -2.12
CA ASP A 184 -5.33 5.13 -1.90
C ASP A 184 -5.69 5.00 -0.42
N PHE A 185 -5.67 6.15 0.27
CA PHE A 185 -6.09 6.28 1.67
C PHE A 185 -7.61 6.26 1.86
N GLY A 186 -8.39 5.83 0.87
CA GLY A 186 -9.85 5.82 0.93
C GLY A 186 -10.44 4.97 2.06
N TYR A 187 -9.61 4.17 2.71
CA TYR A 187 -9.96 3.38 3.89
C TYR A 187 -9.22 3.84 5.15
N GLY A 188 -8.16 4.64 4.98
CA GLY A 188 -7.42 5.22 6.10
C GLY A 188 -8.35 6.11 6.90
N LYS A 189 -8.56 5.80 8.16
CA LYS A 189 -9.24 6.68 9.11
C LYS A 189 -8.22 7.20 10.10
N LEU A 190 -8.41 8.46 10.47
CA LEU A 190 -7.72 9.03 11.60
C LEU A 190 -8.09 8.20 12.83
N MET A 191 -7.09 7.63 13.50
CA MET A 191 -7.29 6.92 14.76
C MET A 191 -7.19 7.96 15.87
N PRO A 192 -8.25 8.24 16.63
CA PRO A 192 -8.10 8.85 17.95
C PRO A 192 -7.24 7.91 18.82
N ASP A 193 -6.48 8.44 19.75
CA ASP A 193 -5.42 7.76 20.52
C ASP A 193 -5.85 6.52 21.33
N GLU A 194 -7.12 6.09 21.28
CA GLU A 194 -7.65 4.92 21.96
C GLU A 194 -8.60 4.12 21.04
N ASP A 195 -8.21 2.90 20.70
CA ASP A 195 -9.01 1.75 20.18
C ASP A 195 -10.00 1.94 19.02
N GLY A 196 -9.82 2.92 18.18
CA GLY A 196 -10.68 3.16 17.02
C GLY A 196 -10.33 2.29 15.80
N ALA A 197 -10.80 1.05 15.74
CA ALA A 197 -10.68 0.24 14.53
C ALA A 197 -11.57 0.76 13.39
N THR A 198 -11.05 0.74 12.16
CA THR A 198 -11.75 1.26 10.97
C THR A 198 -12.48 0.14 10.23
N LYS A 199 -13.61 0.45 9.56
CA LYS A 199 -14.30 -0.56 8.73
C LYS A 199 -13.44 -0.91 7.53
N THR A 200 -13.04 -2.19 7.40
CA THR A 200 -12.51 -2.72 6.15
C THR A 200 -13.64 -3.11 5.22
N THR A 201 -13.46 -2.93 3.94
CA THR A 201 -14.45 -3.41 2.97
C THR A 201 -14.32 -4.92 2.79
N LYS A 202 -15.28 -5.65 3.29
CA LYS A 202 -15.49 -7.06 2.91
C LYS A 202 -15.89 -7.10 1.43
N GLY A 203 -15.05 -7.69 0.60
CA GLY A 203 -15.35 -7.97 -0.81
C GLY A 203 -14.52 -7.15 -1.80
N GLY A 204 -14.03 -7.83 -2.81
CA GLY A 204 -13.20 -7.30 -3.88
C GLY A 204 -11.87 -8.06 -4.04
N ASN A 205 -11.00 -7.54 -4.87
CA ASN A 205 -9.70 -8.17 -5.23
C ASN A 205 -8.64 -8.10 -4.12
N ASN A 206 -9.00 -7.80 -2.87
CA ASN A 206 -8.07 -7.63 -1.76
C ASN A 206 -8.06 -8.80 -0.74
N ILE A 207 -8.88 -9.84 -0.95
CA ILE A 207 -8.99 -10.98 -0.01
C ILE A 207 -7.61 -11.58 0.34
N GLY A 208 -6.72 -11.70 -0.62
CA GLY A 208 -5.38 -12.26 -0.40
C GLY A 208 -4.40 -11.39 0.39
N TYR A 209 -4.75 -10.14 0.69
CA TYR A 209 -3.94 -9.23 1.49
C TYR A 209 -4.49 -9.01 2.90
N LEU A 210 -5.75 -9.38 3.14
CA LEU A 210 -6.38 -9.16 4.44
C LEU A 210 -5.87 -10.18 5.47
N SER A 211 -5.55 -9.70 6.65
CA SER A 211 -5.22 -10.55 7.79
C SER A 211 -6.45 -11.27 8.33
N PRO A 212 -6.28 -12.43 9.01
CA PRO A 212 -7.39 -13.20 9.55
C PRO A 212 -8.34 -12.37 10.43
N GLU A 213 -7.79 -11.62 11.38
CA GLU A 213 -8.56 -10.77 12.29
C GLU A 213 -9.31 -9.63 11.57
N CYS A 214 -8.77 -9.14 10.45
CA CYS A 214 -9.45 -8.12 9.64
C CYS A 214 -10.60 -8.74 8.83
N ILE A 215 -10.45 -9.99 8.38
CA ILE A 215 -11.53 -10.75 7.70
C ILE A 215 -12.68 -11.00 8.68
N GLU A 216 -12.39 -11.45 9.88
CA GLU A 216 -13.38 -11.78 10.92
C GLU A 216 -14.11 -10.54 11.43
N SER A 217 -13.34 -9.53 11.88
CA SER A 217 -13.92 -8.31 12.48
C SER A 217 -14.49 -7.34 11.45
N GLY A 218 -14.03 -7.38 10.19
CA GLY A 218 -14.31 -6.36 9.18
C GLY A 218 -13.69 -5.01 9.51
N ARG A 219 -12.61 -4.98 10.31
CA ARG A 219 -11.95 -3.76 10.78
C ARG A 219 -10.47 -3.74 10.41
N GLY A 220 -9.98 -2.62 9.90
CA GLY A 220 -8.56 -2.40 9.64
C GLY A 220 -7.82 -2.03 10.92
N THR A 221 -6.61 -2.54 11.08
CA THR A 221 -5.73 -2.29 12.21
C THR A 221 -4.30 -1.99 11.73
N TYR A 222 -3.45 -1.43 12.60
CA TYR A 222 -2.02 -1.29 12.30
C TYR A 222 -1.37 -2.65 11.98
N MET A 223 -1.72 -3.68 12.75
CA MET A 223 -1.19 -5.03 12.53
C MET A 223 -1.77 -5.68 11.27
N GLY A 224 -2.98 -5.28 10.85
CA GLY A 224 -3.54 -5.65 9.54
C GLY A 224 -2.75 -5.06 8.38
N ASP A 225 -2.30 -3.79 8.48
CA ASP A 225 -1.41 -3.19 7.48
C ASP A 225 -0.05 -3.90 7.42
N VAL A 226 0.50 -4.30 8.58
CA VAL A 226 1.74 -5.09 8.66
C VAL A 226 1.58 -6.42 7.93
N TYR A 227 0.50 -7.15 8.18
CA TYR A 227 0.21 -8.40 7.48
C TYR A 227 0.13 -8.19 5.97
N SER A 228 -0.67 -7.22 5.53
CA SER A 228 -0.85 -6.89 4.12
C SER A 228 0.49 -6.51 3.45
N PHE A 229 1.36 -5.79 4.17
CA PHE A 229 2.70 -5.47 3.70
C PHE A 229 3.58 -6.71 3.58
N GLY A 230 3.51 -7.67 4.51
CA GLY A 230 4.17 -8.98 4.39
C GLY A 230 3.81 -9.69 3.10
N VAL A 231 2.52 -9.69 2.74
CA VAL A 231 2.04 -10.25 1.47
C VAL A 231 2.61 -9.51 0.27
N VAL A 232 2.67 -8.17 0.30
CA VAL A 232 3.30 -7.35 -0.77
C VAL A 232 4.79 -7.69 -0.92
N LEU A 233 5.52 -7.91 0.18
CA LEU A 233 6.92 -8.34 0.13
C LEU A 233 7.07 -9.69 -0.57
N LEU A 234 6.23 -10.69 -0.24
CA LEU A 234 6.24 -11.98 -0.92
C LEU A 234 5.92 -11.85 -2.40
N GLU A 235 4.95 -11.01 -2.75
CA GLU A 235 4.60 -10.72 -4.13
C GLU A 235 5.77 -10.10 -4.92
N LEU A 236 6.50 -9.15 -4.30
CA LEU A 236 7.72 -8.55 -4.87
C LEU A 236 8.82 -9.57 -5.13
N VAL A 237 9.05 -10.50 -4.20
CA VAL A 237 10.14 -11.47 -4.29
C VAL A 237 9.80 -12.58 -5.28
N THR A 238 8.57 -13.11 -5.21
CA THR A 238 8.18 -14.31 -5.94
C THR A 238 7.64 -14.02 -7.34
N GLY A 239 7.17 -12.79 -7.58
CA GLY A 239 6.41 -12.46 -8.79
C GLY A 239 5.04 -13.17 -8.88
N LYS A 240 4.60 -13.86 -7.82
CA LYS A 240 3.30 -14.55 -7.75
C LYS A 240 2.22 -13.65 -7.17
N ARG A 241 0.98 -13.93 -7.54
CA ARG A 241 -0.19 -13.27 -6.93
C ARG A 241 -0.42 -13.78 -5.50
N PRO A 242 -1.01 -12.96 -4.60
CA PRO A 242 -1.33 -13.37 -3.23
C PRO A 242 -2.18 -14.64 -3.13
N ILE A 243 -3.08 -14.82 -4.09
CA ILE A 243 -3.90 -16.03 -4.26
C ILE A 243 -3.84 -16.46 -5.72
N GLU A 244 -3.56 -17.72 -5.99
CA GLU A 244 -3.66 -18.31 -7.33
C GLU A 244 -5.10 -18.59 -7.69
N ARG A 245 -5.59 -17.96 -8.78
CA ARG A 245 -7.00 -18.09 -9.23
C ARG A 245 -7.43 -19.51 -9.62
N LEU A 246 -6.49 -20.37 -9.98
CA LEU A 246 -6.79 -21.73 -10.46
C LEU A 246 -7.09 -22.74 -9.34
N ASN A 247 -6.56 -22.54 -8.14
CA ASN A 247 -6.72 -23.47 -7.02
C ASN A 247 -7.28 -22.85 -5.74
N GLN A 248 -7.78 -21.64 -5.76
CA GLN A 248 -8.45 -20.82 -4.69
C GLN A 248 -8.14 -21.15 -3.20
N THR A 249 -7.25 -22.10 -2.91
CA THR A 249 -7.08 -22.70 -1.59
C THR A 249 -5.74 -22.41 -0.93
N ARG A 250 -4.71 -21.94 -1.66
CA ARG A 250 -3.40 -21.66 -1.06
C ARG A 250 -2.99 -20.22 -1.25
N GLY A 251 -2.82 -19.51 -0.13
CA GLY A 251 -2.20 -18.19 -0.09
C GLY A 251 -0.70 -18.27 -0.37
N ILE A 252 -0.11 -17.13 -0.78
CA ILE A 252 1.33 -17.05 -1.07
C ILE A 252 2.18 -17.41 0.15
N THR A 253 1.73 -17.12 1.37
CA THR A 253 2.38 -17.47 2.65
C THR A 253 2.44 -18.98 2.84
N GLU A 254 1.33 -19.69 2.58
CA GLU A 254 1.22 -21.15 2.69
C GLU A 254 2.12 -21.87 1.64
N TRP A 255 2.39 -21.20 0.53
CA TRP A 255 3.29 -21.73 -0.49
C TRP A 255 4.77 -21.50 -0.13
N VAL A 256 5.12 -20.33 0.44
CA VAL A 256 6.50 -19.95 0.77
C VAL A 256 7.03 -20.68 2.01
N LEU A 257 6.23 -20.82 3.06
CA LEU A 257 6.67 -21.30 4.37
C LEU A 257 7.33 -22.71 4.32
N PRO A 258 6.79 -23.73 3.62
CA PRO A 258 7.44 -25.03 3.47
C PRO A 258 8.83 -24.95 2.80
N LEU A 259 8.97 -24.08 1.80
CA LEU A 259 10.24 -23.88 1.10
C LEU A 259 11.30 -23.25 2.01
N VAL A 260 10.89 -22.37 2.93
CA VAL A 260 11.79 -21.81 3.95
C VAL A 260 12.26 -22.89 4.93
N TYR A 261 11.37 -23.78 5.40
CA TYR A 261 11.75 -24.91 6.25
C TYR A 261 12.75 -25.84 5.58
N GLU A 262 12.61 -26.03 4.27
CA GLU A 262 13.54 -26.84 3.46
C GLU A 262 14.78 -26.07 3.02
N LYS A 263 14.91 -24.77 3.39
CA LYS A 263 15.99 -23.85 2.97
C LYS A 263 16.13 -23.70 1.45
N LYS A 264 15.03 -23.89 0.71
CA LYS A 264 14.93 -23.79 -0.76
C LYS A 264 14.59 -22.37 -1.21
N TYR A 265 15.39 -21.39 -0.82
CA TYR A 265 15.12 -19.97 -1.15
C TYR A 265 15.16 -19.70 -2.65
N GLY A 266 16.00 -20.42 -3.41
CA GLY A 266 16.06 -20.29 -4.87
C GLY A 266 14.77 -20.67 -5.59
N ASP A 267 13.93 -21.53 -4.99
CA ASP A 267 12.63 -21.92 -5.56
C ASP A 267 11.52 -20.89 -5.26
N ILE A 268 11.80 -19.97 -4.31
CA ILE A 268 10.87 -18.89 -3.92
C ILE A 268 10.96 -17.71 -4.88
N VAL A 269 12.17 -17.37 -5.33
CA VAL A 269 12.42 -16.16 -6.10
C VAL A 269 11.76 -16.20 -7.48
N ASP A 270 11.35 -15.03 -7.97
CA ASP A 270 10.77 -14.85 -9.30
C ASP A 270 11.74 -15.39 -10.39
N PRO A 271 11.37 -16.42 -11.14
CA PRO A 271 12.24 -17.02 -12.16
C PRO A 271 12.62 -16.03 -13.27
N ARG A 272 11.85 -14.97 -13.48
CA ARG A 272 12.16 -13.92 -14.47
C ARG A 272 13.42 -13.14 -14.13
N LEU A 273 13.87 -13.16 -12.87
CA LEU A 273 15.13 -12.54 -12.46
C LEU A 273 16.36 -13.32 -12.95
N ASN A 274 16.20 -14.58 -13.44
CA ASN A 274 17.27 -15.38 -14.03
C ASN A 274 18.54 -15.43 -13.15
N GLY A 275 18.39 -15.63 -11.84
CA GLY A 275 19.47 -15.68 -10.87
C GLY A 275 20.13 -14.34 -10.53
N LYS A 276 19.63 -13.22 -11.05
CA LYS A 276 20.15 -11.87 -10.77
C LYS A 276 19.51 -11.29 -9.50
N TYR A 277 19.90 -11.84 -8.36
CA TYR A 277 19.49 -11.38 -7.02
C TYR A 277 20.61 -11.61 -6.01
N VAL A 278 20.52 -10.99 -4.83
CA VAL A 278 21.45 -11.22 -3.72
C VAL A 278 20.83 -12.21 -2.74
N GLU A 279 21.47 -13.35 -2.53
CA GLU A 279 20.90 -14.47 -1.77
C GLU A 279 20.61 -14.09 -0.30
N GLU A 280 21.52 -13.37 0.34
CA GLU A 280 21.35 -12.90 1.72
C GLU A 280 20.18 -11.92 1.86
N GLU A 281 19.99 -11.01 0.88
CA GLU A 281 18.86 -10.10 0.87
C GLU A 281 17.56 -10.86 0.60
N LEU A 282 17.55 -11.81 -0.34
CA LEU A 282 16.40 -12.68 -0.61
C LEU A 282 15.94 -13.38 0.67
N LYS A 283 16.87 -14.07 1.34
CA LYS A 283 16.59 -14.76 2.60
C LYS A 283 16.02 -13.82 3.65
N LYS A 284 16.68 -12.66 3.86
CA LYS A 284 16.23 -11.63 4.80
C LYS A 284 14.81 -11.16 4.52
N VAL A 285 14.51 -10.78 3.28
CA VAL A 285 13.19 -10.23 2.90
C VAL A 285 12.10 -11.29 3.04
N VAL A 286 12.37 -12.55 2.68
CA VAL A 286 11.40 -13.64 2.84
C VAL A 286 11.09 -13.88 4.32
N LEU A 287 12.11 -13.91 5.19
CA LEU A 287 11.89 -14.09 6.63
C LEU A 287 11.10 -12.93 7.24
N VAL A 288 11.46 -11.68 6.90
CA VAL A 288 10.71 -10.48 7.35
C VAL A 288 9.26 -10.52 6.86
N ALA A 289 9.03 -10.91 5.61
CA ALA A 289 7.68 -11.01 5.05
C ALA A 289 6.81 -12.02 5.81
N LEU A 290 7.36 -13.20 6.12
CA LEU A 290 6.65 -14.23 6.89
C LEU A 290 6.40 -13.79 8.34
N MET A 291 7.33 -13.07 8.97
CA MET A 291 7.10 -12.50 10.30
C MET A 291 5.94 -11.48 10.28
N CYS A 292 5.86 -10.66 9.24
CA CYS A 292 4.73 -9.74 9.06
C CYS A 292 3.40 -10.47 8.83
N ALA A 293 3.42 -11.60 8.13
CA ALA A 293 2.23 -12.34 7.72
C ALA A 293 1.83 -13.47 8.69
N GLN A 294 2.24 -13.39 9.96
CA GLN A 294 1.77 -14.32 11.01
C GLN A 294 0.29 -14.16 11.28
N SER A 295 -0.39 -15.26 11.63
CA SER A 295 -1.83 -15.26 11.93
C SER A 295 -2.15 -14.39 13.14
N GLU A 296 -1.34 -14.50 14.21
CA GLU A 296 -1.55 -13.76 15.46
C GLU A 296 -0.97 -12.33 15.35
N PRO A 297 -1.79 -11.29 15.50
CA PRO A 297 -1.35 -9.90 15.37
C PRO A 297 -0.20 -9.51 16.31
N GLU A 298 -0.20 -10.02 17.55
CA GLU A 298 0.78 -9.72 18.58
C GLU A 298 2.16 -10.30 18.30
N LYS A 299 2.26 -11.29 17.41
CA LYS A 299 3.53 -11.88 16.97
C LYS A 299 4.17 -11.12 15.81
N ARG A 300 3.43 -10.21 15.17
CA ARG A 300 3.93 -9.41 14.06
C ARG A 300 4.82 -8.28 14.55
N PRO A 301 5.89 -7.93 13.84
CA PRO A 301 6.69 -6.75 14.16
C PRO A 301 5.91 -5.46 13.88
N THR A 302 6.28 -4.36 14.52
CA THR A 302 5.84 -3.02 14.13
C THR A 302 6.47 -2.60 12.80
N MET A 303 5.86 -1.65 12.07
CA MET A 303 6.45 -1.15 10.82
C MET A 303 7.80 -0.47 11.00
N SER A 304 8.09 0.11 12.18
CA SER A 304 9.42 0.66 12.50
C SER A 304 10.47 -0.46 12.58
N GLU A 305 10.15 -1.58 13.22
CA GLU A 305 11.03 -2.75 13.29
C GLU A 305 11.22 -3.37 11.90
N VAL A 306 10.15 -3.43 11.08
CA VAL A 306 10.22 -3.89 9.69
C VAL A 306 11.19 -3.04 8.86
N VAL A 307 11.13 -1.71 8.97
CA VAL A 307 12.10 -0.80 8.31
C VAL A 307 13.51 -1.11 8.76
N GLU A 308 13.72 -1.26 10.07
CA GLU A 308 15.04 -1.59 10.62
C GLU A 308 15.57 -2.93 10.11
N MET A 309 14.73 -3.97 10.09
CA MET A 309 15.10 -5.30 9.59
C MET A 309 15.45 -5.28 8.10
N LEU A 310 14.70 -4.54 7.27
CA LEU A 310 14.98 -4.45 5.84
C LEU A 310 16.25 -3.66 5.53
N MET A 311 16.54 -2.60 6.29
CA MET A 311 17.68 -1.71 6.04
C MET A 311 18.99 -2.17 6.70
N ASN A 312 18.90 -3.01 7.75
CA ASN A 312 20.08 -3.45 8.48
C ASN A 312 20.72 -4.68 7.82
N GLU A 313 22.02 -4.60 7.56
CA GLU A 313 22.81 -5.67 6.94
C GLU A 313 23.64 -6.48 7.95
N SER A 314 23.44 -6.27 9.27
CA SER A 314 24.24 -6.95 10.29
C SER A 314 23.95 -8.45 10.34
N LYS A 315 25.04 -9.25 10.51
CA LYS A 315 24.92 -10.71 10.67
C LYS A 315 24.13 -11.10 11.93
N GLU A 316 24.23 -10.30 12.98
CA GLU A 316 23.51 -10.51 14.25
C GLU A 316 21.99 -10.47 14.04
N LYS A 317 21.51 -9.52 13.22
CA LYS A 317 20.10 -9.39 12.89
C LYS A 317 19.62 -10.59 12.05
N MET A 318 20.43 -11.08 11.12
CA MET A 318 20.12 -12.31 10.36
C MET A 318 20.02 -13.53 11.28
N THR A 319 20.96 -13.69 12.21
CA THR A 319 20.92 -14.78 13.21
C THR A 319 19.66 -14.70 14.07
N TYR A 320 19.23 -13.47 14.44
CA TYR A 320 17.98 -13.26 15.17
C TYR A 320 16.76 -13.71 14.34
N LEU A 321 16.68 -13.30 13.07
CA LEU A 321 15.59 -13.68 12.18
C LEU A 321 15.51 -15.21 12.02
N GLU A 322 16.64 -15.86 11.75
CA GLU A 322 16.70 -17.32 11.60
C GLU A 322 16.40 -18.08 12.89
N GLY A 323 16.71 -17.51 14.04
CA GLY A 323 16.43 -18.07 15.37
C GLY A 323 14.99 -17.92 15.83
N THR A 324 14.16 -17.19 15.08
CA THR A 324 12.75 -16.98 15.45
C THR A 324 12.01 -18.33 15.47
N PRO A 325 11.20 -18.60 16.50
CA PRO A 325 10.46 -19.87 16.64
C PRO A 325 9.63 -20.24 15.41
N LEU A 326 9.14 -19.26 14.68
CA LEU A 326 8.39 -19.44 13.42
C LEU A 326 9.14 -20.29 12.38
N PHE A 327 10.48 -20.24 12.36
CA PHE A 327 11.31 -20.93 11.35
C PHE A 327 11.95 -22.22 11.85
N ASN A 328 11.68 -22.62 13.12
CA ASN A 328 12.15 -23.86 13.73
C ASN A 328 11.09 -24.95 13.63
N ARG A 329 11.31 -25.97 12.80
CA ARG A 329 10.39 -27.07 12.50
C ARG A 329 9.90 -27.83 13.74
N ASN A 330 10.66 -27.81 14.86
CA ASN A 330 10.30 -28.50 16.10
C ASN A 330 9.14 -27.83 16.86
N ASN A 331 8.82 -26.57 16.55
CA ASN A 331 7.71 -25.83 17.18
C ASN A 331 6.54 -25.55 16.22
N GLY A 332 6.70 -25.85 14.91
CA GLY A 332 5.71 -25.55 13.87
C GLY A 332 4.81 -26.73 13.52
N GLY A 333 5.03 -27.91 14.06
CA GLY A 333 4.21 -29.09 13.80
C GLY A 333 2.77 -28.94 14.26
N GLU A 334 2.56 -28.28 15.39
CA GLU A 334 1.22 -28.05 15.96
C GLU A 334 0.38 -27.06 15.13
N ALA A 335 0.99 -26.03 14.54
CA ALA A 335 0.28 -25.00 13.79
C ALA A 335 -0.21 -25.46 12.39
N ILE A 336 0.41 -26.47 11.80
CA ILE A 336 0.03 -27.00 10.48
C ILE A 336 -1.06 -28.08 10.65
N ASP A 337 -0.99 -28.88 11.70
CA ASP A 337 -1.98 -29.91 12.00
C ASP A 337 -3.33 -29.30 12.45
N GLU A 338 -3.33 -28.23 13.24
CA GLU A 338 -4.56 -27.51 13.63
C GLU A 338 -5.30 -26.91 12.42
N ILE A 339 -4.57 -26.35 11.42
CA ILE A 339 -5.20 -25.80 10.20
C ILE A 339 -5.79 -26.91 9.31
N SER A 340 -5.20 -28.10 9.32
CA SER A 340 -5.71 -29.25 8.56
C SER A 340 -6.92 -29.91 9.24
N GLU A 341 -6.92 -30.03 10.55
CA GLU A 341 -8.03 -30.60 11.32
C GLU A 341 -9.27 -29.71 11.36
N GLU A 342 -9.13 -28.39 11.48
CA GLU A 342 -10.27 -27.47 11.42
C GLU A 342 -10.95 -27.47 10.03
N LYS A 343 -10.17 -27.65 8.94
CA LYS A 343 -10.74 -27.72 7.57
C LYS A 343 -11.43 -29.07 7.31
N GLU A 344 -11.03 -30.16 7.93
CA GLU A 344 -11.72 -31.45 7.86
C GLU A 344 -13.01 -31.45 8.69
N HIS A 345 -13.01 -30.83 9.88
CA HIS A 345 -14.20 -30.70 10.72
C HIS A 345 -15.30 -29.85 10.05
N GLN A 346 -14.92 -28.73 9.40
CA GLN A 346 -15.87 -27.87 8.67
C GLN A 346 -16.43 -28.53 7.40
N LYS A 347 -15.76 -29.52 6.81
CA LYS A 347 -16.30 -30.31 5.69
C LYS A 347 -17.29 -31.39 6.15
N GLN A 348 -17.11 -31.96 7.34
CA GLN A 348 -17.99 -32.97 7.90
C GLN A 348 -19.29 -32.40 8.45
N GLU A 349 -19.35 -31.12 8.79
CA GLU A 349 -20.57 -30.41 9.21
C GLU A 349 -21.42 -29.88 8.05
N GLN A 350 -20.92 -29.98 6.80
CA GLN A 350 -21.65 -29.51 5.59
C GLN A 350 -22.13 -30.66 4.68
N GLU A 351 -21.89 -31.95 5.02
CA GLU A 351 -22.49 -33.14 4.43
C GLU A 351 -23.60 -33.67 5.34
#